data_c60587c2239301ea356556cf0756adba
#
_entry.id   c60587c2239301ea356556cf0756adba
#
_cell.length_a   1.000
_cell.length_b   1.000
_cell.length_c   1.000
_cell.angle_alpha   90.00
_cell.angle_beta   90.00
_cell.angle_gamma   90.00
#
_symmetry.space_group_name_H-M   'P 1'
#
loop_
_entity.id
_entity.type
_entity.pdbx_description
1 polymer ?
#
loop_
_entity_poly.entity_id
_entity_poly.type
_entity_poly.pdbx_seq_one_letter_code
_entity_poly.pdbx_strand_id
1 'polypeptide(L)'
;MRLLALVLLVFAAGGPLSSAPQQTPQAIRPPLLFREDWRLPKHEGAATDENTRFTPEVVTNQWLEAKLYGTGSAPVRAAEHEGRTDLWTGLATSPVALTLRDKRNYLDLTGLARLRWMVRTNAIHTLYPVVKLADGTLAVGSRGISTDGEFVQVEVAFSGMKWYTLDPQNVVVKLEVKSPDLSKVDEVGLASLAPGGGHGIAGSANFSTVELFAKAVPR
;
A
#
# COMPACT_ATOMS: atom_id res chain seq x y z
N MET A 1 -77.16 52.77 22.81
CA MET A 1 -76.65 51.41 22.79
C MET A 1 -75.46 51.36 21.82
N ARG A 2 -74.22 51.28 22.35
CA ARG A 2 -72.98 51.17 21.54
C ARG A 2 -72.41 49.79 21.77
N LEU A 3 -72.40 48.97 20.72
CA LEU A 3 -71.71 47.65 20.73
C LEU A 3 -70.19 47.86 20.57
N LEU A 4 -69.44 47.40 21.53
CA LEU A 4 -67.94 47.24 21.44
C LEU A 4 -67.66 45.89 20.79
N ALA A 5 -67.01 45.87 19.64
CA ALA A 5 -66.42 44.65 19.05
C ALA A 5 -65.05 44.42 19.58
N LEU A 6 -64.86 43.28 20.23
CA LEU A 6 -63.56 42.81 20.75
C LEU A 6 -62.83 42.00 19.66
N VAL A 7 -61.74 42.54 19.14
CA VAL A 7 -60.85 41.83 18.18
C VAL A 7 -59.80 41.07 18.98
N LEU A 8 -59.85 39.72 18.95
CA LEU A 8 -58.82 38.84 19.49
C LEU A 8 -57.70 38.66 18.47
N LEU A 9 -56.51 39.22 18.72
CA LEU A 9 -55.29 38.93 17.98
C LEU A 9 -54.64 37.65 18.54
N VAL A 10 -54.62 36.57 17.71
CA VAL A 10 -53.87 35.33 18.01
C VAL A 10 -52.43 35.49 17.46
N PHE A 11 -51.46 35.66 18.34
CA PHE A 11 -50.03 35.58 18.01
C PHE A 11 -49.62 34.12 17.90
N ALA A 12 -49.40 33.64 16.64
CA ALA A 12 -48.72 32.34 16.43
C ALA A 12 -47.22 32.53 16.62
N ALA A 13 -46.69 32.06 17.76
CA ALA A 13 -45.25 32.01 18.00
C ALA A 13 -44.67 30.85 17.20
N GLY A 14 -44.19 31.13 15.98
CA GLY A 14 -43.35 30.21 15.21
C GLY A 14 -41.94 30.18 15.79
N GLY A 15 -41.65 29.18 16.65
CA GLY A 15 -40.28 28.92 17.11
C GLY A 15 -39.39 28.43 15.95
N PRO A 16 -38.11 28.81 15.90
CA PRO A 16 -37.18 28.30 14.91
C PRO A 16 -37.06 26.79 15.04
N LEU A 17 -37.33 26.06 13.96
CA LEU A 17 -37.01 24.64 13.86
C LEU A 17 -35.48 24.49 13.91
N SER A 18 -34.95 24.10 15.08
CA SER A 18 -33.53 23.76 15.25
C SER A 18 -33.27 22.50 14.44
N SER A 19 -32.67 22.64 13.26
CA SER A 19 -32.16 21.51 12.49
C SER A 19 -31.02 20.88 13.28
N ALA A 20 -31.24 19.67 13.81
CA ALA A 20 -30.18 18.89 14.43
C ALA A 20 -29.01 18.74 13.42
N PRO A 21 -27.75 18.90 13.86
CA PRO A 21 -26.61 18.71 12.97
C PRO A 21 -26.63 17.29 12.42
N GLN A 22 -26.73 17.15 11.09
CA GLN A 22 -26.56 15.86 10.43
C GLN A 22 -25.15 15.38 10.71
N GLN A 23 -25.02 14.35 11.56
CA GLN A 23 -23.74 13.68 11.79
C GLN A 23 -23.32 13.05 10.45
N THR A 24 -22.26 13.59 9.85
CA THR A 24 -21.60 12.96 8.70
C THR A 24 -21.17 11.56 9.12
N PRO A 25 -21.50 10.50 8.34
CA PRO A 25 -21.09 9.15 8.68
C PRO A 25 -19.59 9.11 8.91
N GLN A 26 -19.17 8.72 10.09
CA GLN A 26 -17.76 8.60 10.42
C GLN A 26 -17.17 7.48 9.57
N ALA A 27 -16.16 7.79 8.76
CA ALA A 27 -15.51 6.81 7.91
C ALA A 27 -14.86 5.71 8.78
N ILE A 28 -15.32 4.47 8.63
CA ILE A 28 -14.83 3.34 9.40
C ILE A 28 -13.59 2.77 8.69
N ARG A 29 -12.50 2.57 9.44
CA ARG A 29 -11.29 1.89 8.94
C ARG A 29 -11.65 0.46 8.56
N PRO A 30 -11.29 -0.02 7.34
CA PRO A 30 -11.54 -1.39 6.95
C PRO A 30 -10.75 -2.37 7.85
N PRO A 31 -11.21 -3.63 7.99
CA PRO A 31 -10.51 -4.64 8.78
C PRO A 31 -9.18 -5.03 8.13
N LEU A 32 -8.35 -5.74 8.90
CA LEU A 32 -7.18 -6.43 8.36
C LEU A 32 -7.65 -7.49 7.35
N LEU A 33 -7.26 -7.34 6.09
CA LEU A 33 -7.59 -8.28 5.01
C LEU A 33 -6.57 -9.41 4.94
N PHE A 34 -5.29 -9.07 4.98
CA PHE A 34 -4.23 -10.06 5.06
C PHE A 34 -2.99 -9.54 5.80
N ARG A 35 -2.16 -10.50 6.23
CA ARG A 35 -0.82 -10.30 6.76
C ARG A 35 0.13 -11.31 6.12
N GLU A 36 1.37 -10.88 5.86
CA GLU A 36 2.47 -11.70 5.40
C GLU A 36 3.71 -11.40 6.24
N ASP A 37 4.39 -12.46 6.71
CA ASP A 37 5.57 -12.36 7.59
C ASP A 37 6.85 -12.93 6.96
N TRP A 38 6.75 -13.52 5.78
CA TRP A 38 7.81 -14.20 5.02
C TRP A 38 8.45 -15.39 5.77
N ARG A 39 9.16 -16.20 5.06
CA ARG A 39 10.02 -17.28 5.59
C ARG A 39 11.23 -17.49 4.68
N LEU A 40 12.27 -18.08 5.22
CA LEU A 40 13.37 -18.57 4.39
C LEU A 40 12.88 -19.70 3.48
N PRO A 41 13.36 -19.75 2.22
CA PRO A 41 13.21 -20.95 1.41
C PRO A 41 13.82 -22.16 2.12
N LYS A 42 13.29 -23.34 1.86
CA LYS A 42 13.91 -24.57 2.36
C LYS A 42 15.28 -24.73 1.70
N HIS A 43 16.32 -24.89 2.49
CA HIS A 43 17.68 -25.13 2.00
C HIS A 43 18.42 -26.13 2.87
N GLU A 44 19.41 -26.83 2.31
CA GLU A 44 20.34 -27.67 3.04
C GLU A 44 21.61 -26.86 3.38
N GLY A 45 22.16 -27.10 4.56
CA GLY A 45 23.37 -26.41 5.05
C GLY A 45 23.14 -24.96 5.45
N ALA A 46 24.21 -24.18 5.43
CA ALA A 46 24.16 -22.75 5.77
C ALA A 46 23.40 -21.93 4.73
N ALA A 47 22.72 -20.87 5.19
CA ALA A 47 22.07 -19.91 4.30
C ALA A 47 23.13 -19.18 3.45
N THR A 48 22.93 -19.15 2.15
CA THR A 48 23.76 -18.44 1.15
C THR A 48 22.91 -17.55 0.29
N ASP A 49 23.52 -16.60 -0.40
CA ASP A 49 22.86 -15.71 -1.35
C ASP A 49 22.08 -16.45 -2.44
N GLU A 50 22.54 -17.66 -2.78
CA GLU A 50 21.96 -18.47 -3.84
C GLU A 50 20.75 -19.27 -3.36
N ASN A 51 20.87 -19.96 -2.21
CA ASN A 51 19.81 -20.83 -1.70
C ASN A 51 18.70 -20.08 -0.95
N THR A 52 18.89 -18.79 -0.69
CA THR A 52 17.87 -17.89 -0.10
C THR A 52 17.24 -16.94 -1.10
N ARG A 53 17.53 -17.07 -2.41
CA ARG A 53 16.89 -16.25 -3.46
C ARG A 53 15.38 -16.30 -3.35
N PHE A 54 14.75 -15.21 -3.75
CA PHE A 54 13.30 -15.12 -3.79
C PHE A 54 12.71 -16.24 -4.65
N THR A 55 11.81 -17.00 -4.04
CA THR A 55 10.96 -17.99 -4.70
C THR A 55 9.53 -17.83 -4.16
N PRO A 56 8.49 -18.37 -4.82
CA PRO A 56 7.13 -18.37 -4.29
C PRO A 56 6.99 -18.99 -2.88
N GLU A 57 7.93 -19.82 -2.47
CA GLU A 57 7.95 -20.50 -1.17
C GLU A 57 8.22 -19.57 0.00
N VAL A 58 8.78 -18.37 -0.24
CA VAL A 58 9.03 -17.38 0.83
C VAL A 58 7.76 -16.82 1.43
N VAL A 59 6.62 -16.96 0.73
CA VAL A 59 5.30 -16.51 1.18
C VAL A 59 4.74 -17.50 2.21
N THR A 60 4.43 -17.01 3.41
CA THR A 60 3.86 -17.84 4.49
C THR A 60 2.36 -18.01 4.37
N ASN A 61 1.66 -16.97 3.94
CA ASN A 61 0.21 -16.99 3.79
C ASN A 61 -0.19 -17.69 2.48
N GLN A 62 -0.79 -18.86 2.59
CA GLN A 62 -1.19 -19.70 1.45
C GLN A 62 -2.14 -19.02 0.45
N TRP A 63 -2.84 -17.97 0.89
CA TRP A 63 -3.78 -17.21 0.07
C TRP A 63 -3.14 -16.05 -0.68
N LEU A 64 -1.86 -15.80 -0.43
CA LEU A 64 -1.10 -14.77 -1.12
C LEU A 64 -0.18 -15.35 -2.18
N GLU A 65 0.14 -14.52 -3.13
CA GLU A 65 1.18 -14.68 -4.15
C GLU A 65 2.02 -13.43 -4.16
N ALA A 66 3.34 -13.56 -4.05
CA ALA A 66 4.26 -12.45 -4.20
C ALA A 66 4.87 -12.44 -5.60
N LYS A 67 5.03 -11.25 -6.17
CA LYS A 67 5.65 -11.04 -7.48
C LYS A 67 6.73 -9.98 -7.42
N LEU A 68 7.78 -10.22 -8.20
CA LEU A 68 8.82 -9.25 -8.45
C LEU A 68 8.73 -8.74 -9.89
N TYR A 69 8.97 -7.45 -10.05
CA TYR A 69 9.04 -6.75 -11.32
C TYR A 69 10.38 -6.03 -11.43
N GLY A 70 10.86 -5.85 -12.67
CA GLY A 70 12.07 -5.09 -12.95
C GLY A 70 13.33 -5.93 -13.02
N THR A 71 14.37 -5.34 -13.61
CA THR A 71 15.68 -5.96 -13.79
C THR A 71 16.45 -6.12 -12.46
N GLY A 72 16.05 -5.39 -11.42
CA GLY A 72 16.58 -5.51 -10.06
C GLY A 72 16.02 -6.67 -9.25
N SER A 73 15.20 -7.56 -9.83
CA SER A 73 14.59 -8.69 -9.14
C SER A 73 15.57 -9.84 -8.83
N ALA A 74 16.60 -10.02 -9.65
CA ALA A 74 17.53 -11.16 -9.52
C ALA A 74 18.28 -11.27 -8.16
N PRO A 75 18.75 -10.17 -7.55
CA PRO A 75 19.42 -10.23 -6.26
C PRO A 75 18.47 -10.32 -5.05
N VAL A 76 17.15 -10.22 -5.24
CA VAL A 76 16.19 -10.26 -4.13
C VAL A 76 16.22 -11.64 -3.47
N ARG A 77 16.37 -11.66 -2.15
CA ARG A 77 16.44 -12.88 -1.36
C ARG A 77 15.80 -12.72 0.02
N ALA A 78 15.42 -13.83 0.62
CA ALA A 78 15.02 -13.85 2.02
C ALA A 78 16.27 -13.82 2.93
N ALA A 79 16.19 -13.07 4.00
CA ALA A 79 17.24 -12.93 4.99
C ALA A 79 16.65 -12.90 6.40
N GLU A 80 17.43 -13.27 7.40
CA GLU A 80 17.03 -13.13 8.79
C GLU A 80 17.78 -11.96 9.44
N HIS A 81 17.01 -11.06 10.06
CA HIS A 81 17.51 -9.96 10.85
C HIS A 81 16.76 -9.89 12.18
N GLU A 82 17.48 -9.94 13.29
CA GLU A 82 16.91 -9.78 14.64
C GLU A 82 15.72 -10.74 14.91
N GLY A 83 15.82 -11.99 14.43
CA GLY A 83 14.79 -13.01 14.63
C GLY A 83 13.53 -12.83 13.76
N ARG A 84 13.61 -12.02 12.71
CA ARG A 84 12.56 -11.85 11.69
C ARG A 84 13.11 -12.19 10.33
N THR A 85 12.26 -12.79 9.50
CA THR A 85 12.56 -12.93 8.08
C THR A 85 12.10 -11.69 7.34
N ASP A 86 12.94 -11.22 6.45
CA ASP A 86 12.62 -10.13 5.51
C ASP A 86 13.08 -10.48 4.09
N LEU A 87 12.59 -9.74 3.12
CA LEU A 87 13.09 -9.80 1.74
C LEU A 87 14.05 -8.64 1.53
N TRP A 88 15.30 -8.93 1.28
CA TRP A 88 16.34 -7.96 0.98
C TRP A 88 16.54 -7.81 -0.53
N THR A 89 16.56 -6.57 -1.03
CA THR A 89 16.72 -6.29 -2.47
C THR A 89 18.11 -6.58 -3.01
N GLY A 90 19.07 -6.88 -2.16
CA GLY A 90 20.48 -6.79 -2.53
C GLY A 90 20.94 -5.33 -2.62
N LEU A 91 22.16 -5.12 -3.04
CA LEU A 91 22.64 -3.80 -3.42
C LEU A 91 21.98 -3.43 -4.75
N ALA A 92 20.93 -2.61 -4.68
CA ALA A 92 20.08 -2.30 -5.82
C ALA A 92 20.79 -1.37 -6.80
N THR A 93 21.24 -1.91 -7.92
CA THR A 93 21.77 -1.16 -9.07
C THR A 93 20.70 -0.92 -10.13
N SER A 94 19.54 -1.54 -9.99
CA SER A 94 18.42 -1.48 -10.93
C SER A 94 17.10 -1.45 -10.18
N PRO A 95 16.04 -0.85 -10.75
CA PRO A 95 14.74 -0.80 -10.15
C PRO A 95 14.11 -2.19 -9.93
N VAL A 96 13.36 -2.31 -8.83
CA VAL A 96 12.58 -3.51 -8.49
C VAL A 96 11.28 -3.11 -7.80
N ALA A 97 10.20 -3.81 -8.10
CA ALA A 97 8.96 -3.73 -7.35
C ALA A 97 8.57 -5.11 -6.81
N LEU A 98 8.12 -5.14 -5.57
CA LEU A 98 7.57 -6.30 -4.89
C LEU A 98 6.08 -6.04 -4.65
N THR A 99 5.23 -6.95 -5.13
CA THR A 99 3.79 -6.89 -4.91
C THR A 99 3.25 -8.17 -4.30
N LEU A 100 2.12 -8.03 -3.61
CA LEU A 100 1.30 -9.13 -3.08
C LEU A 100 -0.06 -9.12 -3.76
N ARG A 101 -0.54 -10.32 -4.10
CA ARG A 101 -1.84 -10.59 -4.69
C ARG A 101 -2.62 -11.54 -3.78
N ASP A 102 -3.86 -11.19 -3.44
CA ASP A 102 -4.79 -12.17 -2.86
C ASP A 102 -5.36 -13.06 -3.97
N LYS A 103 -5.14 -14.36 -3.88
CA LYS A 103 -5.58 -15.35 -4.89
C LYS A 103 -7.11 -15.43 -5.02
N ARG A 104 -7.86 -15.04 -3.98
CA ARG A 104 -9.32 -15.15 -3.90
C ARG A 104 -10.04 -13.87 -4.23
N ASN A 105 -9.40 -12.72 -3.99
CA ASN A 105 -10.05 -11.43 -4.05
C ASN A 105 -9.22 -10.39 -4.82
N TYR A 106 -9.91 -9.42 -5.40
CA TYR A 106 -9.35 -8.10 -5.63
C TYR A 106 -9.39 -7.29 -4.32
N LEU A 107 -8.69 -6.19 -4.30
CA LEU A 107 -8.52 -5.31 -3.15
C LEU A 107 -9.26 -3.99 -3.42
N ASP A 108 -10.17 -3.58 -2.53
CA ASP A 108 -10.73 -2.22 -2.55
C ASP A 108 -9.84 -1.32 -1.68
N LEU A 109 -9.01 -0.52 -2.34
CA LEU A 109 -8.08 0.42 -1.72
C LEU A 109 -8.66 1.84 -1.59
N THR A 110 -9.97 2.00 -1.72
CA THR A 110 -10.65 3.30 -1.56
C THR A 110 -10.81 3.69 -0.09
N GLY A 111 -11.19 4.94 0.14
CA GLY A 111 -11.53 5.46 1.46
C GLY A 111 -10.36 5.42 2.45
N LEU A 112 -10.52 4.72 3.56
CA LEU A 112 -9.53 4.60 4.63
C LEU A 112 -8.64 3.33 4.53
N ALA A 113 -8.56 2.69 3.38
CA ALA A 113 -7.64 1.57 3.16
C ALA A 113 -6.19 1.99 3.44
N ARG A 114 -5.41 1.06 4.01
CA ARG A 114 -4.01 1.29 4.40
C ARG A 114 -3.17 0.05 4.14
N LEU A 115 -2.00 0.28 3.58
CA LEU A 115 -0.91 -0.68 3.58
C LEU A 115 0.05 -0.32 4.71
N ARG A 116 0.26 -1.24 5.63
CA ARG A 116 1.24 -1.11 6.70
C ARG A 116 2.37 -2.08 6.42
N TRP A 117 3.60 -1.58 6.42
CA TRP A 117 4.75 -2.41 6.09
C TRP A 117 5.95 -2.07 6.98
N MET A 118 6.60 -3.09 7.50
CA MET A 118 7.87 -2.95 8.19
C MET A 118 8.98 -2.94 7.13
N VAL A 119 9.64 -1.79 6.97
CA VAL A 119 10.67 -1.59 5.94
C VAL A 119 11.94 -0.99 6.54
N ARG A 120 13.07 -1.26 5.90
CA ARG A 120 14.33 -0.59 6.13
C ARG A 120 14.91 -0.18 4.79
N THR A 121 15.42 1.03 4.69
CA THR A 121 16.16 1.50 3.52
C THR A 121 17.53 2.00 3.97
N ASN A 122 18.56 1.64 3.22
CA ASN A 122 19.92 2.15 3.43
C ASN A 122 20.26 3.15 2.34
N ALA A 123 21.13 4.11 2.67
CA ALA A 123 21.49 5.22 1.82
C ALA A 123 20.28 6.10 1.44
N ILE A 124 20.36 6.86 0.36
CA ILE A 124 19.27 7.74 -0.10
C ILE A 124 18.26 6.92 -0.92
N HIS A 125 17.71 5.88 -0.31
CA HIS A 125 16.75 4.99 -0.96
C HIS A 125 15.33 5.37 -0.58
N THR A 126 14.46 5.47 -1.59
CA THR A 126 13.04 5.78 -1.41
C THR A 126 12.21 4.68 -2.02
N LEU A 127 11.27 4.16 -1.24
CA LEU A 127 10.26 3.21 -1.66
C LEU A 127 8.98 3.92 -2.04
N TYR A 128 8.32 3.47 -3.09
CA TYR A 128 7.06 4.04 -3.56
C TYR A 128 5.97 2.99 -3.57
N PRO A 129 4.73 3.31 -3.15
CA PRO A 129 3.61 2.39 -3.26
C PRO A 129 3.36 2.00 -4.71
N VAL A 130 3.08 0.72 -4.93
CA VAL A 130 2.73 0.16 -6.24
C VAL A 130 1.42 -0.57 -6.16
N VAL A 131 0.60 -0.41 -7.18
CA VAL A 131 -0.62 -1.19 -7.38
C VAL A 131 -0.66 -1.75 -8.80
N LYS A 132 -1.27 -2.91 -8.95
CA LYS A 132 -1.69 -3.41 -10.24
C LYS A 132 -3.21 -3.37 -10.30
N LEU A 133 -3.75 -2.59 -11.21
CA LEU A 133 -5.18 -2.47 -11.41
C LEU A 133 -5.78 -3.75 -12.03
N ALA A 134 -7.08 -3.91 -11.96
CA ALA A 134 -7.78 -5.07 -12.52
C ALA A 134 -7.63 -5.19 -14.06
N ASP A 135 -7.38 -4.09 -14.76
CA ASP A 135 -7.10 -4.06 -16.20
C ASP A 135 -5.66 -4.47 -16.55
N GLY A 136 -4.84 -4.79 -15.55
CA GLY A 136 -3.43 -5.17 -15.70
C GLY A 136 -2.44 -4.01 -15.65
N THR A 137 -2.90 -2.76 -15.59
CA THR A 137 -2.02 -1.58 -15.47
C THR A 137 -1.23 -1.62 -14.18
N LEU A 138 0.09 -1.68 -14.24
CA LEU A 138 0.96 -1.48 -13.10
C LEU A 138 1.17 0.03 -12.90
N ALA A 139 0.93 0.52 -11.68
CA ALA A 139 1.04 1.94 -11.38
C ALA A 139 1.77 2.19 -10.06
N VAL A 140 2.54 3.26 -10.00
CA VAL A 140 3.30 3.72 -8.84
C VAL A 140 2.73 5.01 -8.30
N GLY A 141 2.63 5.11 -6.98
CA GLY A 141 2.16 6.29 -6.27
C GLY A 141 3.24 7.37 -6.15
N SER A 142 2.81 8.63 -6.06
CA SER A 142 3.70 9.80 -6.02
C SER A 142 4.38 10.05 -4.67
N ARG A 143 3.99 9.36 -3.61
CA ARG A 143 4.52 9.58 -2.25
C ARG A 143 5.56 8.52 -1.90
N GLY A 144 6.80 8.95 -1.76
CA GLY A 144 7.89 8.07 -1.37
C GLY A 144 8.03 7.91 0.15
N ILE A 145 8.67 6.81 0.54
CA ILE A 145 8.97 6.43 1.91
C ILE A 145 10.46 6.16 2.01
N SER A 146 11.12 6.79 2.96
CA SER A 146 12.52 6.51 3.29
C SER A 146 12.64 6.26 4.79
N THR A 147 13.58 5.41 5.17
CA THR A 147 13.96 5.18 6.57
C THR A 147 15.44 5.50 6.74
N ASP A 148 15.88 5.62 7.98
CA ASP A 148 17.25 6.01 8.33
C ASP A 148 18.11 4.80 8.72
N GLY A 149 18.09 3.76 7.90
CA GLY A 149 18.87 2.54 8.15
C GLY A 149 18.25 1.56 9.16
N GLU A 150 17.18 1.95 9.83
CA GLU A 150 16.48 1.14 10.81
C GLU A 150 15.17 0.56 10.25
N PHE A 151 14.69 -0.55 10.83
CA PHE A 151 13.37 -1.07 10.52
C PHE A 151 12.29 -0.17 11.13
N VAL A 152 11.48 0.42 10.28
CA VAL A 152 10.38 1.29 10.65
C VAL A 152 9.07 0.75 10.07
N GLN A 153 8.03 0.71 10.91
CA GLN A 153 6.68 0.44 10.43
C GLN A 153 6.11 1.69 9.77
N VAL A 154 5.93 1.63 8.46
CA VAL A 154 5.31 2.71 7.67
C VAL A 154 3.85 2.39 7.38
N GLU A 155 3.03 3.43 7.26
CA GLU A 155 1.63 3.30 6.87
C GLU A 155 1.36 4.15 5.63
N VAL A 156 0.88 3.51 4.57
CA VAL A 156 0.57 4.13 3.28
C VAL A 156 -0.94 4.28 3.14
N ALA A 157 -1.40 5.52 2.96
CA ALA A 157 -2.76 5.83 2.55
C ALA A 157 -2.83 5.96 1.03
N PHE A 158 -3.79 5.32 0.40
CA PHE A 158 -3.96 5.37 -1.06
C PHE A 158 -4.76 6.59 -1.52
N SER A 159 -5.62 7.13 -0.66
CA SER A 159 -6.45 8.30 -0.97
C SER A 159 -5.63 9.56 -1.21
N GLY A 160 -6.00 10.33 -2.22
CA GLY A 160 -5.33 11.60 -2.56
C GLY A 160 -3.91 11.45 -3.11
N MET A 161 -3.52 10.25 -3.52
CA MET A 161 -2.23 9.96 -4.16
C MET A 161 -2.39 10.11 -5.68
N LYS A 162 -1.41 10.73 -6.33
CA LYS A 162 -1.28 10.66 -7.79
C LYS A 162 -0.61 9.35 -8.16
N TRP A 163 -1.02 8.80 -9.30
CA TRP A 163 -0.53 7.53 -9.80
C TRP A 163 0.06 7.69 -11.19
N TYR A 164 1.11 6.94 -11.48
CA TYR A 164 1.79 6.94 -12.76
C TYR A 164 1.97 5.50 -13.23
N THR A 165 1.77 5.24 -14.52
CA THR A 165 2.04 3.92 -15.08
C THR A 165 3.49 3.56 -14.90
N LEU A 166 3.73 2.28 -14.62
CA LEU A 166 5.04 1.72 -14.40
C LEU A 166 5.30 0.62 -15.43
N ASP A 167 6.44 0.67 -16.10
CA ASP A 167 6.86 -0.41 -16.99
C ASP A 167 7.19 -1.66 -16.17
N PRO A 168 6.53 -2.81 -16.41
CA PRO A 168 6.76 -4.00 -15.60
C PRO A 168 8.15 -4.62 -15.76
N GLN A 169 8.81 -4.43 -16.91
CA GLN A 169 10.12 -5.03 -17.18
C GLN A 169 11.26 -4.23 -16.54
N ASN A 170 11.19 -2.90 -16.64
CA ASN A 170 12.26 -2.02 -16.21
C ASN A 170 11.93 -1.19 -14.95
N VAL A 171 10.68 -1.26 -14.48
CA VAL A 171 10.17 -0.48 -13.32
C VAL A 171 10.44 1.02 -13.50
N VAL A 172 10.16 1.50 -14.72
CA VAL A 172 10.33 2.91 -15.11
C VAL A 172 8.98 3.62 -15.10
N VAL A 173 8.92 4.76 -14.45
CA VAL A 173 7.74 5.63 -14.38
C VAL A 173 7.47 6.26 -15.75
N LYS A 174 6.20 6.23 -16.19
CA LYS A 174 5.77 6.78 -17.48
C LYS A 174 4.69 7.85 -17.31
N LEU A 175 3.47 7.58 -17.69
CA LEU A 175 2.39 8.55 -17.80
C LEU A 175 1.51 8.59 -16.53
N GLU A 176 0.94 9.75 -16.24
CA GLU A 176 -0.04 9.89 -15.16
C GLU A 176 -1.33 9.11 -15.47
N VAL A 177 -1.78 8.34 -14.49
CA VAL A 177 -3.08 7.66 -14.49
C VAL A 177 -4.08 8.61 -13.84
N LYS A 178 -4.86 9.34 -14.63
CA LYS A 178 -5.73 10.42 -14.12
C LYS A 178 -6.83 9.94 -13.16
N SER A 179 -7.35 8.73 -13.36
CA SER A 179 -8.46 8.18 -12.56
C SER A 179 -8.29 6.67 -12.39
N PRO A 180 -7.33 6.22 -11.56
CA PRO A 180 -7.15 4.79 -11.32
C PRO A 180 -8.37 4.22 -10.58
N ASP A 181 -8.86 3.07 -11.03
CA ASP A 181 -9.89 2.35 -10.28
C ASP A 181 -9.27 1.61 -9.09
N LEU A 182 -9.20 2.30 -7.96
CA LEU A 182 -8.70 1.73 -6.70
C LEU A 182 -9.75 0.88 -5.97
N SER A 183 -10.97 0.78 -6.46
CA SER A 183 -12.01 -0.10 -5.90
C SER A 183 -11.80 -1.58 -6.29
N LYS A 184 -10.96 -1.84 -7.29
CA LYS A 184 -10.69 -3.17 -7.81
C LYS A 184 -9.22 -3.33 -8.22
N VAL A 185 -8.37 -3.54 -7.24
CA VAL A 185 -6.92 -3.68 -7.41
C VAL A 185 -6.51 -5.15 -7.34
N ASP A 186 -5.66 -5.61 -8.26
CA ASP A 186 -5.17 -6.99 -8.34
C ASP A 186 -3.99 -7.25 -7.40
N GLU A 187 -3.04 -6.30 -7.33
CA GLU A 187 -1.83 -6.43 -6.52
C GLU A 187 -1.51 -5.10 -5.82
N VAL A 188 -0.88 -5.19 -4.65
CA VAL A 188 -0.41 -4.03 -3.87
C VAL A 188 1.00 -4.29 -3.36
N GLY A 189 1.83 -3.26 -3.33
CA GLY A 189 3.21 -3.42 -2.90
C GLY A 189 4.02 -2.14 -2.82
N LEU A 190 5.33 -2.29 -2.87
CA LEU A 190 6.30 -1.21 -2.89
C LEU A 190 7.33 -1.41 -4.01
N ALA A 191 7.81 -0.32 -4.57
CA ALA A 191 8.89 -0.29 -5.54
C ALA A 191 10.07 0.52 -5.03
N SER A 192 11.27 0.01 -5.24
CA SER A 192 12.49 0.79 -5.29
C SER A 192 12.71 1.20 -6.73
N LEU A 193 12.50 2.46 -7.03
CA LEU A 193 12.72 2.99 -8.38
C LEU A 193 14.22 3.21 -8.65
N ALA A 194 15.05 2.82 -7.71
CA ALA A 194 16.46 3.13 -7.60
C ALA A 194 17.05 3.62 -8.91
N PRO A 195 17.49 4.77 -9.01
CA PRO A 195 18.87 4.88 -9.43
C PRO A 195 19.67 5.13 -8.17
N GLY A 196 20.74 4.39 -7.98
CA GLY A 196 21.77 4.86 -7.08
C GLY A 196 21.95 6.35 -7.42
N GLY A 197 21.56 7.22 -6.49
CA GLY A 197 21.69 8.66 -6.74
C GLY A 197 23.14 8.90 -7.12
N GLY A 198 23.42 9.35 -8.30
CA GLY A 198 24.65 9.73 -8.98
C GLY A 198 26.01 9.71 -8.26
N HIS A 199 26.09 9.16 -7.08
CA HIS A 199 27.29 9.10 -6.22
C HIS A 199 27.84 7.67 -6.05
N GLY A 200 27.41 6.69 -6.85
CA GLY A 200 27.96 5.33 -6.84
C GLY A 200 27.67 4.52 -5.58
N ILE A 201 26.81 4.99 -4.68
CA ILE A 201 26.41 4.24 -3.49
C ILE A 201 25.19 3.40 -3.85
N ALA A 202 25.39 2.09 -3.97
CA ALA A 202 24.31 1.14 -4.08
C ALA A 202 23.50 1.15 -2.79
N GLY A 203 22.22 1.51 -2.88
CA GLY A 203 21.29 1.41 -1.75
C GLY A 203 20.65 0.03 -1.67
N SER A 204 20.03 -0.27 -0.55
CA SER A 204 19.25 -1.50 -0.38
C SER A 204 17.97 -1.23 0.37
N ALA A 205 16.99 -2.11 0.20
CA ALA A 205 15.77 -2.11 0.98
C ALA A 205 15.50 -3.51 1.53
N ASN A 206 14.91 -3.54 2.71
CA ASN A 206 14.40 -4.75 3.34
C ASN A 206 12.89 -4.59 3.53
N PHE A 207 12.17 -5.65 3.21
CA PHE A 207 10.72 -5.74 3.32
C PHE A 207 10.37 -6.85 4.30
N SER A 208 9.98 -6.50 5.52
CA SER A 208 9.55 -7.46 6.54
C SER A 208 8.01 -7.55 6.58
N THR A 209 7.42 -7.71 7.75
CA THR A 209 5.97 -7.88 7.92
C THR A 209 5.15 -6.86 7.15
N VAL A 210 4.16 -7.33 6.41
CA VAL A 210 3.20 -6.50 5.69
C VAL A 210 1.77 -6.81 6.11
N GLU A 211 0.96 -5.78 6.29
CA GLU A 211 -0.45 -5.86 6.63
C GLU A 211 -1.26 -4.95 5.71
N LEU A 212 -2.33 -5.48 5.13
CA LEU A 212 -3.27 -4.69 4.34
C LEU A 212 -4.61 -4.58 5.07
N PHE A 213 -5.05 -3.35 5.30
CA PHE A 213 -6.38 -3.00 5.80
C PHE A 213 -7.21 -2.49 4.62
N ALA A 214 -8.07 -3.33 4.10
CA ALA A 214 -8.87 -3.08 2.90
C ALA A 214 -10.14 -3.94 2.91
N LYS A 215 -11.04 -3.72 1.95
CA LYS A 215 -12.18 -4.61 1.72
C LYS A 215 -11.82 -5.61 0.63
N ALA A 216 -12.29 -6.85 0.80
CA ALA A 216 -12.22 -7.87 -0.22
C ALA A 216 -13.29 -7.62 -1.30
N VAL A 217 -12.92 -7.76 -2.56
CA VAL A 217 -13.84 -7.76 -3.71
C VAL A 217 -13.69 -9.11 -4.42
N PRO A 218 -14.70 -9.96 -4.48
CA PRO A 218 -14.59 -11.28 -5.12
C PRO A 218 -14.06 -11.21 -6.56
N ARG A 219 -13.22 -12.18 -6.95
CA ARG A 219 -12.72 -12.35 -8.32
C ARG A 219 -13.77 -12.92 -9.26
#